data_bb01fc50222955dac14ced1106999a48
#
_entry.id   bb01fc50222955dac14ced1106999a48
#
_cell.length_a   1.000
_cell.length_b   1.000
_cell.length_c   1.000
_cell.angle_alpha   90.00
_cell.angle_beta   90.00
_cell.angle_gamma   90.00
#
_symmetry.space_group_name_H-M   'P 1'
#
loop_
_entity.id
_entity.type
_entity.pdbx_description
1 polymer ?
#
loop_
_entity_poly.entity_id
_entity_poly.type
_entity_poly.pdbx_seq_one_letter_code
_entity_poly.pdbx_strand_id
1 'polypeptide(L)'
;NQLNAFIKKSRENGFIDSLYKKWISDTEPTEFFDVDSLTGKNGTIKVAASPDLKPLAYIKDGNIVGYEIELLQHFAKEYGYKLEFTLTTFDAILPGVVAGKYDIGTGGVTITAERAQSIDFSDIYLTVDVVMVVKNEEVTSAQNNFWNDVKEDFEKTFIREDRWKLIIEGIGVTMLISICSAIFGSLLGFGLYMLSRSDKKVIQTVSKGIAKVYSRIIAGTPIVVILMILFYVIFGNFRDMSGVVVAIIGFTLTFGAFVYDHLAVSVN
;
A
#
# COMPACT_ATOMS: atom_id res chain seq x y z
N ASN A 1 21.04 -4.70 16.26
CA ASN A 1 20.23 -4.06 15.21
C ASN A 1 20.85 -2.70 14.85
N GLN A 2 21.22 -2.50 13.57
CA GLN A 2 21.88 -1.26 13.10
C GLN A 2 20.97 -0.03 13.27
N LEU A 3 19.65 -0.19 13.04
CA LEU A 3 18.69 0.90 13.18
C LEU A 3 18.63 1.43 14.63
N ASN A 4 18.62 0.54 15.62
CA ASN A 4 18.64 0.94 17.03
C ASN A 4 19.94 1.63 17.42
N ALA A 5 21.08 1.14 16.91
CA ALA A 5 22.37 1.82 17.11
C ALA A 5 22.36 3.24 16.52
N PHE A 6 21.78 3.41 15.33
CA PHE A 6 21.60 4.71 14.70
C PHE A 6 20.69 5.64 15.51
N ILE A 7 19.52 5.15 15.96
CA ILE A 7 18.58 5.93 16.77
C ILE A 7 19.22 6.39 18.06
N LYS A 8 19.94 5.50 18.76
CA LYS A 8 20.66 5.83 20.00
C LYS A 8 21.71 6.93 19.75
N LYS A 9 22.58 6.73 18.76
CA LYS A 9 23.60 7.72 18.36
C LYS A 9 22.96 9.07 17.97
N SER A 10 21.86 9.02 17.21
CA SER A 10 21.15 10.20 16.75
C SER A 10 20.47 10.97 17.88
N ARG A 11 20.12 10.30 18.96
CA ARG A 11 19.63 10.95 20.19
C ARG A 11 20.78 11.60 20.97
N GLU A 12 21.89 10.89 21.12
CA GLU A 12 23.06 11.37 21.86
C GLU A 12 23.71 12.61 21.21
N ASN A 13 23.70 12.69 19.87
CA ASN A 13 24.29 13.82 19.12
C ASN A 13 23.28 14.96 18.82
N GLY A 14 22.03 14.86 19.27
CA GLY A 14 20.99 15.89 19.07
C GLY A 14 20.36 15.90 17.69
N PHE A 15 20.66 14.92 16.83
CA PHE A 15 20.08 14.85 15.48
C PHE A 15 18.56 14.64 15.53
N ILE A 16 18.04 13.77 16.40
CA ILE A 16 16.59 13.55 16.59
C ILE A 16 15.90 14.85 16.98
N ASP A 17 16.49 15.66 17.88
CA ASP A 17 15.92 16.94 18.30
C ASP A 17 15.90 17.97 17.15
N SER A 18 16.94 17.97 16.32
CA SER A 18 16.99 18.85 15.14
C SER A 18 15.95 18.46 14.09
N LEU A 19 15.78 17.15 13.88
CA LEU A 19 14.78 16.60 12.96
C LEU A 19 13.36 16.87 13.47
N TYR A 20 13.14 16.75 14.77
CA TYR A 20 11.88 17.10 15.43
C TYR A 20 11.53 18.58 15.18
N LYS A 21 12.47 19.48 15.44
CA LYS A 21 12.28 20.93 15.20
C LYS A 21 12.02 21.26 13.73
N LYS A 22 12.62 20.52 12.82
CA LYS A 22 12.41 20.70 11.38
C LYS A 22 10.99 20.30 10.94
N TRP A 23 10.48 19.17 11.42
CA TRP A 23 9.24 18.58 10.93
C TRP A 23 8.03 18.86 11.81
N ILE A 24 8.21 18.91 13.13
CA ILE A 24 7.14 19.14 14.10
C ILE A 24 7.15 20.61 14.51
N SER A 25 6.85 21.47 13.56
CA SER A 25 6.79 22.94 13.72
C SER A 25 5.59 23.48 12.95
N ASP A 26 5.21 24.73 13.23
CA ASP A 26 4.10 25.40 12.54
C ASP A 26 4.42 25.75 11.08
N THR A 27 5.69 25.69 10.69
CA THR A 27 6.15 25.98 9.33
C THR A 27 6.63 24.72 8.65
N GLU A 28 6.17 24.52 7.42
CA GLU A 28 6.60 23.39 6.61
C GLU A 28 8.07 23.52 6.16
N PRO A 29 8.87 22.44 6.20
CA PRO A 29 10.25 22.48 5.75
C PRO A 29 10.36 22.86 4.28
N THR A 30 11.36 23.69 3.96
CA THR A 30 11.70 24.10 2.58
C THR A 30 12.83 23.25 1.98
N GLU A 31 13.61 22.59 2.83
CA GLU A 31 14.71 21.73 2.42
C GLU A 31 14.40 20.26 2.74
N PHE A 32 14.59 19.40 1.75
CA PHE A 32 14.35 17.97 1.84
C PHE A 32 15.66 17.20 1.66
N PHE A 33 15.67 15.97 2.13
CA PHE A 33 16.83 15.09 1.99
C PHE A 33 17.12 14.80 0.51
N ASP A 34 18.40 14.88 0.15
CA ASP A 34 18.88 14.51 -1.18
C ASP A 34 18.96 12.98 -1.31
N VAL A 35 17.94 12.40 -1.96
CA VAL A 35 17.80 10.96 -2.16
C VAL A 35 18.90 10.39 -3.07
N ASP A 36 19.42 11.19 -4.01
CA ASP A 36 20.47 10.74 -4.93
C ASP A 36 21.81 10.51 -4.20
N SER A 37 21.94 11.03 -2.96
CA SER A 37 23.09 10.77 -2.09
C SER A 37 23.16 9.35 -1.54
N LEU A 38 22.10 8.51 -1.71
CA LEU A 38 22.06 7.13 -1.22
C LEU A 38 22.80 6.19 -2.17
N THR A 39 23.88 5.59 -1.69
CA THR A 39 24.79 4.82 -2.55
C THR A 39 24.37 3.38 -2.82
N GLY A 40 23.59 2.78 -1.93
CA GLY A 40 23.16 1.38 -2.05
C GLY A 40 24.29 0.33 -1.99
N LYS A 41 25.49 0.69 -1.49
CA LYS A 41 26.64 -0.22 -1.42
C LYS A 41 26.37 -1.50 -0.61
N ASN A 42 25.52 -1.39 0.41
CA ASN A 42 25.16 -2.49 1.30
C ASN A 42 23.77 -3.08 0.97
N GLY A 43 23.22 -2.75 -0.20
CA GLY A 43 21.94 -3.25 -0.69
C GLY A 43 20.81 -2.25 -0.59
N THR A 44 19.60 -2.74 -0.84
CA THR A 44 18.35 -1.96 -0.82
C THR A 44 17.47 -2.46 0.31
N ILE A 45 16.88 -1.53 1.06
CA ILE A 45 15.88 -1.79 2.10
C ILE A 45 14.52 -1.41 1.53
N LYS A 46 13.58 -2.35 1.53
CA LYS A 46 12.19 -2.14 1.11
C LYS A 46 11.37 -1.63 2.30
N VAL A 47 10.78 -0.46 2.13
CA VAL A 47 10.04 0.23 3.19
C VAL A 47 8.57 0.36 2.80
N ALA A 48 7.68 -0.23 3.60
CA ALA A 48 6.24 0.06 3.51
C ALA A 48 5.94 1.36 4.26
N ALA A 49 5.30 2.31 3.62
CA ALA A 49 4.96 3.59 4.23
C ALA A 49 3.48 3.95 3.98
N SER A 50 2.79 4.37 5.05
CA SER A 50 1.47 5.01 4.91
C SER A 50 1.66 6.52 4.78
N PRO A 51 1.21 7.13 3.67
CA PRO A 51 1.42 8.55 3.42
C PRO A 51 0.35 9.46 4.04
N ASP A 52 -0.46 8.92 4.96
CA ASP A 52 -1.66 9.61 5.46
C ASP A 52 -1.44 10.36 6.78
N LEU A 53 -0.20 10.39 7.30
CA LEU A 53 0.09 10.94 8.62
C LEU A 53 1.14 12.07 8.56
N LYS A 54 0.72 13.26 8.11
CA LYS A 54 1.53 14.48 8.19
C LYS A 54 1.69 14.93 9.65
N PRO A 55 2.89 15.32 10.12
CA PRO A 55 4.14 15.49 9.36
C PRO A 55 5.08 14.28 9.38
N LEU A 56 4.62 13.09 9.80
CA LEU A 56 5.49 11.93 9.97
C LEU A 56 5.83 11.26 8.63
N ALA A 57 4.80 10.99 7.80
CA ALA A 57 4.95 10.46 6.44
C ALA A 57 3.79 10.97 5.57
N TYR A 58 4.09 11.64 4.48
CA TYR A 58 3.09 12.18 3.54
C TYR A 58 3.69 12.43 2.15
N ILE A 59 2.82 12.67 1.16
CA ILE A 59 3.26 12.97 -0.21
C ILE A 59 3.36 14.49 -0.40
N LYS A 60 4.50 14.94 -0.93
CA LYS A 60 4.72 16.30 -1.37
C LYS A 60 5.42 16.29 -2.73
N ASP A 61 4.87 17.00 -3.70
CA ASP A 61 5.40 17.10 -5.07
C ASP A 61 5.73 15.73 -5.71
N GLY A 62 4.86 14.72 -5.43
CA GLY A 62 5.01 13.35 -5.91
C GLY A 62 6.02 12.49 -5.15
N ASN A 63 6.71 13.03 -4.15
CA ASN A 63 7.68 12.31 -3.33
C ASN A 63 7.13 12.05 -1.93
N ILE A 64 7.50 10.91 -1.34
CA ILE A 64 7.23 10.68 0.06
C ILE A 64 8.24 11.42 0.92
N VAL A 65 7.72 12.21 1.87
CA VAL A 65 8.50 13.04 2.80
C VAL A 65 7.94 12.95 4.21
N GLY A 66 8.66 13.45 5.18
CA GLY A 66 8.21 13.51 6.56
C GLY A 66 9.32 13.16 7.56
N TYR A 67 9.02 13.34 8.84
CA TYR A 67 9.93 13.08 9.93
C TYR A 67 10.52 11.66 9.90
N GLU A 68 9.66 10.65 9.77
CA GLU A 68 10.07 9.24 9.74
C GLU A 68 10.82 8.89 8.47
N ILE A 69 10.41 9.48 7.36
CA ILE A 69 11.04 9.25 6.06
C ILE A 69 12.47 9.79 6.05
N GLU A 70 12.67 11.02 6.54
CA GLU A 70 14.00 11.64 6.60
C GLU A 70 14.90 10.93 7.63
N LEU A 71 14.35 10.45 8.75
CA LEU A 71 15.09 9.64 9.72
C LEU A 71 15.65 8.36 9.06
N LEU A 72 14.84 7.65 8.29
CA LEU A 72 15.27 6.46 7.56
C LEU A 72 16.26 6.78 6.44
N GLN A 73 16.10 7.91 5.75
CA GLN A 73 17.04 8.36 4.71
C GLN A 73 18.44 8.63 5.30
N HIS A 74 18.51 9.28 6.45
CA HIS A 74 19.79 9.49 7.15
C HIS A 74 20.42 8.18 7.67
N PHE A 75 19.59 7.26 8.17
CA PHE A 75 20.05 5.91 8.51
C PHE A 75 20.63 5.20 7.27
N ALA A 76 19.91 5.21 6.16
CA ALA A 76 20.35 4.56 4.93
C ALA A 76 21.66 5.19 4.38
N LYS A 77 21.78 6.51 4.46
CA LYS A 77 23.01 7.23 4.07
C LYS A 77 24.22 6.81 4.92
N GLU A 78 24.05 6.75 6.25
CA GLU A 78 25.14 6.40 7.16
C GLU A 78 25.60 4.95 6.96
N TYR A 79 24.66 4.03 6.76
CA TYR A 79 24.96 2.60 6.62
C TYR A 79 25.10 2.13 5.16
N GLY A 80 25.05 3.05 4.18
CA GLY A 80 25.28 2.74 2.78
C GLY A 80 24.17 1.96 2.09
N TYR A 81 22.94 2.05 2.55
CA TYR A 81 21.77 1.43 1.93
C TYR A 81 21.11 2.36 0.92
N LYS A 82 20.33 1.77 0.00
CA LYS A 82 19.32 2.43 -0.78
C LYS A 82 17.94 2.15 -0.16
N LEU A 83 17.01 3.09 -0.24
CA LEU A 83 15.63 2.88 0.19
C LEU A 83 14.70 2.78 -1.01
N GLU A 84 13.80 1.81 -0.95
CA GLU A 84 12.71 1.64 -1.89
C GLU A 84 11.38 1.72 -1.12
N PHE A 85 10.68 2.84 -1.28
CA PHE A 85 9.41 3.07 -0.60
C PHE A 85 8.25 2.50 -1.42
N THR A 86 7.42 1.67 -0.77
CA THR A 86 6.13 1.24 -1.29
C THR A 86 5.02 1.91 -0.48
N LEU A 87 4.23 2.75 -1.14
CA LEU A 87 3.07 3.40 -0.53
C LEU A 87 1.97 2.38 -0.35
N THR A 88 1.42 2.29 0.86
CA THR A 88 0.35 1.35 1.19
C THR A 88 -0.55 1.91 2.28
N THR A 89 -1.69 1.29 2.51
CA THR A 89 -2.56 1.63 3.64
C THR A 89 -1.92 1.21 4.96
N PHE A 90 -2.23 1.93 6.04
CA PHE A 90 -1.71 1.63 7.37
C PHE A 90 -1.92 0.16 7.77
N ASP A 91 -3.11 -0.38 7.51
CA ASP A 91 -3.48 -1.76 7.85
C ASP A 91 -2.68 -2.83 7.09
N ALA A 92 -2.10 -2.48 5.93
CA ALA A 92 -1.31 -3.40 5.12
C ALA A 92 0.20 -3.42 5.48
N ILE A 93 0.68 -2.46 6.30
CA ILE A 93 2.09 -2.37 6.69
C ILE A 93 2.52 -3.62 7.46
N LEU A 94 1.86 -3.90 8.58
CA LEU A 94 2.25 -4.99 9.48
C LEU A 94 2.16 -6.37 8.80
N PRO A 95 1.05 -6.74 8.13
CA PRO A 95 1.00 -8.00 7.39
C PRO A 95 2.08 -8.12 6.31
N GLY A 96 2.43 -7.02 5.66
CA GLY A 96 3.48 -6.99 4.64
C GLY A 96 4.88 -7.24 5.21
N VAL A 97 5.18 -6.69 6.39
CA VAL A 97 6.44 -6.94 7.11
C VAL A 97 6.50 -8.38 7.61
N VAL A 98 5.43 -8.89 8.23
CA VAL A 98 5.35 -10.30 8.69
C VAL A 98 5.55 -11.26 7.52
N ALA A 99 4.98 -10.98 6.36
CA ALA A 99 5.14 -11.79 5.14
C ALA A 99 6.53 -11.64 4.47
N GLY A 100 7.42 -10.77 4.99
CA GLY A 100 8.75 -10.54 4.42
C GLY A 100 8.75 -9.79 3.08
N LYS A 101 7.64 -9.14 2.70
CA LYS A 101 7.58 -8.28 1.51
C LYS A 101 8.36 -6.99 1.71
N TYR A 102 8.35 -6.48 2.92
CA TYR A 102 9.03 -5.25 3.31
C TYR A 102 9.98 -5.55 4.45
N ASP A 103 11.11 -4.87 4.44
CA ASP A 103 12.12 -4.99 5.49
C ASP A 103 11.78 -4.08 6.69
N ILE A 104 11.12 -2.94 6.42
CA ILE A 104 10.70 -1.94 7.42
C ILE A 104 9.29 -1.47 7.10
N GLY A 105 8.49 -1.22 8.14
CA GLY A 105 7.21 -0.52 8.06
C GLY A 105 7.27 0.82 8.81
N THR A 106 6.73 1.91 8.23
CA THR A 106 6.68 3.24 8.82
C THR A 106 5.34 3.93 8.51
N GLY A 107 4.97 4.93 9.29
CA GLY A 107 3.72 5.67 9.19
C GLY A 107 3.02 5.81 10.55
N GLY A 108 3.76 6.14 11.61
CA GLY A 108 3.22 6.36 12.95
C GLY A 108 2.79 5.06 13.65
N VAL A 109 3.52 3.98 13.46
CA VAL A 109 3.17 2.68 14.05
C VAL A 109 3.44 2.67 15.55
N THR A 110 2.37 2.65 16.34
CA THR A 110 2.45 2.58 17.81
C THR A 110 2.82 1.17 18.28
N ILE A 111 3.74 1.09 19.23
CA ILE A 111 4.14 -0.16 19.88
C ILE A 111 2.99 -0.65 20.77
N THR A 112 2.53 -1.88 20.53
CA THR A 112 1.59 -2.59 21.39
C THR A 112 2.08 -4.00 21.69
N ALA A 113 1.66 -4.56 22.84
CA ALA A 113 2.04 -5.91 23.23
C ALA A 113 1.55 -6.98 22.22
N GLU A 114 0.41 -6.75 21.59
CA GLU A 114 -0.13 -7.63 20.55
C GLU A 114 0.76 -7.63 19.30
N ARG A 115 1.10 -6.44 18.79
CA ARG A 115 1.96 -6.30 17.59
C ARG A 115 3.36 -6.83 17.81
N ALA A 116 3.92 -6.65 19.02
CA ALA A 116 5.24 -7.13 19.39
C ALA A 116 5.36 -8.68 19.42
N GLN A 117 4.25 -9.41 19.36
CA GLN A 117 4.27 -10.88 19.21
C GLN A 117 4.59 -11.33 17.78
N SER A 118 4.40 -10.47 16.79
CA SER A 118 4.50 -10.82 15.37
C SER A 118 5.61 -10.09 14.63
N ILE A 119 6.08 -8.95 15.16
CA ILE A 119 7.12 -8.10 14.55
C ILE A 119 8.06 -7.55 15.62
N ASP A 120 9.28 -7.23 15.20
CA ASP A 120 10.23 -6.47 16.01
C ASP A 120 10.02 -4.96 15.80
N PHE A 121 10.10 -4.20 16.89
CA PHE A 121 10.09 -2.74 16.84
C PHE A 121 11.51 -2.18 17.00
N SER A 122 11.73 -1.02 16.40
CA SER A 122 12.90 -0.21 16.72
C SER A 122 12.79 0.41 18.11
N ASP A 123 13.88 0.98 18.61
CA ASP A 123 13.83 1.88 19.75
C ASP A 123 12.90 3.06 19.47
N ILE A 124 12.25 3.59 20.51
CA ILE A 124 11.36 4.74 20.41
C ILE A 124 12.18 5.94 19.91
N TYR A 125 11.78 6.57 18.82
CA TYR A 125 12.42 7.76 18.26
C TYR A 125 11.53 9.02 18.37
N LEU A 126 10.22 8.84 18.66
CA LEU A 126 9.26 9.91 18.84
C LEU A 126 8.25 9.54 19.91
N THR A 127 7.91 10.50 20.78
CA THR A 127 6.81 10.39 21.73
C THR A 127 5.81 11.51 21.42
N VAL A 128 4.53 11.20 21.33
CA VAL A 128 3.45 12.13 21.03
C VAL A 128 2.37 12.05 22.11
N ASP A 129 1.80 13.20 22.43
CA ASP A 129 0.64 13.26 23.31
C ASP A 129 -0.65 13.06 22.51
N VAL A 130 -1.58 12.30 23.09
CA VAL A 130 -2.91 12.11 22.52
C VAL A 130 -3.89 12.99 23.30
N VAL A 131 -4.57 13.89 22.58
CA VAL A 131 -5.53 14.83 23.17
C VAL A 131 -6.93 14.63 22.58
N MET A 132 -7.96 14.97 23.34
CA MET A 132 -9.33 15.02 22.84
C MET A 132 -9.59 16.39 22.22
N VAL A 133 -10.16 16.39 21.01
CA VAL A 133 -10.58 17.62 20.35
C VAL A 133 -12.05 17.85 20.65
N VAL A 134 -12.39 19.03 21.14
CA VAL A 134 -13.77 19.46 21.39
C VAL A 134 -14.12 20.64 20.47
N LYS A 135 -15.41 20.74 20.11
CA LYS A 135 -15.89 21.87 19.32
C LYS A 135 -15.67 23.17 20.09
N ASN A 136 -15.01 24.14 19.44
CA ASN A 136 -14.90 25.49 20.01
C ASN A 136 -16.22 26.25 19.75
N GLU A 137 -16.95 26.59 20.81
CA GLU A 137 -18.22 27.30 20.69
C GLU A 137 -18.06 28.77 20.26
N GLU A 138 -16.90 29.37 20.42
CA GLU A 138 -16.65 30.77 20.04
C GLU A 138 -16.53 30.98 18.51
N VAL A 139 -16.28 29.92 17.73
CA VAL A 139 -16.14 30.00 16.26
C VAL A 139 -17.48 29.91 15.52
N THR A 140 -18.60 29.74 16.24
CA THR A 140 -19.92 29.49 15.65
C THR A 140 -20.62 30.76 15.10
N SER A 141 -19.99 31.93 15.14
CA SER A 141 -20.59 33.20 14.63
C SER A 141 -20.09 33.67 13.27
N ALA A 142 -19.20 32.94 12.61
CA ALA A 142 -18.92 33.18 11.20
C ALA A 142 -20.08 32.59 10.37
N GLN A 143 -20.79 33.40 9.62
CA GLN A 143 -21.79 32.96 8.65
C GLN A 143 -21.10 32.03 7.64
N ASN A 144 -21.15 30.75 7.92
CA ASN A 144 -20.66 29.72 7.01
C ASN A 144 -21.61 29.68 5.82
N ASN A 145 -21.24 30.30 4.72
CA ASN A 145 -21.89 30.06 3.45
C ASN A 145 -21.52 28.66 2.98
N PHE A 146 -22.49 27.75 2.94
CA PHE A 146 -22.33 26.36 2.48
C PHE A 146 -21.41 26.25 1.24
N TRP A 147 -21.56 27.17 0.29
CA TRP A 147 -20.72 27.19 -0.92
C TRP A 147 -19.25 27.54 -0.68
N ASN A 148 -18.96 28.35 0.33
CA ASN A 148 -17.56 28.66 0.71
C ASN A 148 -16.91 27.46 1.38
N ASP A 149 -17.66 26.76 2.24
CA ASP A 149 -17.14 25.53 2.90
C ASP A 149 -16.90 24.43 1.86
N VAL A 150 -17.84 24.21 0.92
CA VAL A 150 -17.66 23.25 -0.18
C VAL A 150 -16.45 23.61 -1.06
N LYS A 151 -16.26 24.90 -1.36
CA LYS A 151 -15.11 25.34 -2.14
C LYS A 151 -13.79 25.14 -1.41
N GLU A 152 -13.75 25.48 -0.13
CA GLU A 152 -12.57 25.30 0.72
C GLU A 152 -12.22 23.81 0.90
N ASP A 153 -13.22 22.97 1.13
CA ASP A 153 -13.03 21.52 1.24
C ASP A 153 -12.61 20.89 -0.09
N PHE A 154 -13.16 21.37 -1.21
CA PHE A 154 -12.72 20.95 -2.54
C PHE A 154 -11.26 21.35 -2.81
N GLU A 155 -10.89 22.58 -2.48
CA GLU A 155 -9.53 23.09 -2.64
C GLU A 155 -8.53 22.32 -1.75
N LYS A 156 -8.90 22.06 -0.49
CA LYS A 156 -8.10 21.25 0.44
C LYS A 156 -7.94 19.80 -0.02
N THR A 157 -9.01 19.21 -0.58
CA THR A 157 -9.05 17.78 -0.91
C THR A 157 -8.38 17.49 -2.25
N PHE A 158 -8.56 18.35 -3.25
CA PHE A 158 -8.16 18.06 -4.62
C PHE A 158 -6.99 18.92 -5.12
N ILE A 159 -6.93 20.21 -4.74
CA ILE A 159 -5.99 21.17 -5.34
C ILE A 159 -4.74 21.29 -4.48
N ARG A 160 -4.89 21.36 -3.16
CA ARG A 160 -3.77 21.50 -2.24
C ARG A 160 -2.83 20.30 -2.35
N GLU A 161 -1.53 20.55 -2.47
CA GLU A 161 -0.49 19.51 -2.59
C GLU A 161 -0.64 18.62 -3.85
N ASP A 162 -1.30 19.13 -4.90
CA ASP A 162 -1.49 18.37 -6.17
C ASP A 162 -2.16 17.00 -6.01
N ARG A 163 -2.99 16.81 -4.98
CA ARG A 163 -3.64 15.52 -4.67
C ARG A 163 -4.47 14.94 -5.81
N TRP A 164 -4.98 15.80 -6.70
CA TRP A 164 -5.66 15.35 -7.91
C TRP A 164 -4.80 14.45 -8.80
N LYS A 165 -3.46 14.61 -8.79
CA LYS A 165 -2.55 13.74 -9.55
C LYS A 165 -2.59 12.30 -9.04
N LEU A 166 -2.66 12.10 -7.71
CA LEU A 166 -2.80 10.77 -7.11
C LEU A 166 -4.11 10.10 -7.52
N ILE A 167 -5.18 10.90 -7.66
CA ILE A 167 -6.48 10.39 -8.11
C ILE A 167 -6.39 9.93 -9.57
N ILE A 168 -5.76 10.72 -10.44
CA ILE A 168 -5.57 10.35 -11.85
C ILE A 168 -4.69 9.10 -11.99
N GLU A 169 -3.60 9.02 -11.24
CA GLU A 169 -2.75 7.83 -11.20
C GLU A 169 -3.53 6.60 -10.72
N GLY A 170 -4.30 6.73 -9.64
CA GLY A 170 -5.18 5.67 -9.14
C GLY A 170 -6.21 5.21 -10.16
N ILE A 171 -6.84 6.15 -10.88
CA ILE A 171 -7.76 5.83 -11.98
C ILE A 171 -7.02 5.08 -13.10
N GLY A 172 -5.82 5.54 -13.48
CA GLY A 172 -4.99 4.89 -14.49
C GLY A 172 -4.66 3.44 -14.13
N VAL A 173 -4.22 3.21 -12.89
CA VAL A 173 -3.94 1.86 -12.37
C VAL A 173 -5.21 0.99 -12.35
N THR A 174 -6.34 1.55 -11.92
CA THR A 174 -7.63 0.84 -11.90
C THR A 174 -8.08 0.45 -13.30
N MET A 175 -7.95 1.35 -14.27
CA MET A 175 -8.25 1.08 -15.68
C MET A 175 -7.35 -0.02 -16.24
N LEU A 176 -6.05 0.05 -15.96
CA LEU A 176 -5.08 -0.98 -16.37
C LEU A 176 -5.47 -2.36 -15.83
N ILE A 177 -5.71 -2.45 -14.51
CA ILE A 177 -6.12 -3.70 -13.86
C ILE A 177 -7.41 -4.23 -14.50
N SER A 178 -8.42 -3.38 -14.68
CA SER A 178 -9.73 -3.77 -15.22
C SER A 178 -9.63 -4.29 -16.65
N ILE A 179 -8.92 -3.58 -17.53
CA ILE A 179 -8.78 -3.95 -18.95
C ILE A 179 -7.97 -5.26 -19.06
N CYS A 180 -6.83 -5.35 -18.39
CA CYS A 180 -6.00 -6.56 -18.42
C CYS A 180 -6.78 -7.77 -17.87
N SER A 181 -7.47 -7.61 -16.76
CA SER A 181 -8.24 -8.70 -16.15
C SER A 181 -9.43 -9.13 -17.00
N ALA A 182 -10.09 -8.19 -17.68
CA ALA A 182 -11.18 -8.52 -18.61
C ALA A 182 -10.67 -9.30 -19.81
N ILE A 183 -9.55 -8.91 -20.39
CA ILE A 183 -8.96 -9.62 -21.55
C ILE A 183 -8.50 -11.02 -21.12
N PHE A 184 -7.62 -11.11 -20.13
CA PHE A 184 -7.05 -12.39 -19.71
C PHE A 184 -8.11 -13.32 -19.07
N GLY A 185 -9.04 -12.78 -18.32
CA GLY A 185 -10.15 -13.54 -17.75
C GLY A 185 -11.11 -14.07 -18.80
N SER A 186 -11.42 -13.27 -19.84
CA SER A 186 -12.22 -13.76 -20.98
C SER A 186 -11.51 -14.89 -21.70
N LEU A 187 -10.21 -14.76 -21.97
CA LEU A 187 -9.43 -15.81 -22.61
C LEU A 187 -9.39 -17.09 -21.76
N LEU A 188 -9.19 -16.95 -20.45
CA LEU A 188 -9.17 -18.06 -19.52
C LEU A 188 -10.53 -18.78 -19.47
N GLY A 189 -11.62 -18.04 -19.28
CA GLY A 189 -12.98 -18.61 -19.19
C GLY A 189 -13.42 -19.26 -20.51
N PHE A 190 -13.16 -18.60 -21.62
CA PHE A 190 -13.43 -19.16 -22.96
C PHE A 190 -12.58 -20.40 -23.25
N GLY A 191 -11.30 -20.39 -22.89
CA GLY A 191 -10.40 -21.53 -23.03
C GLY A 191 -10.88 -22.75 -22.24
N LEU A 192 -11.26 -22.55 -20.97
CA LEU A 192 -11.84 -23.60 -20.14
C LEU A 192 -13.15 -24.14 -20.72
N TYR A 193 -13.99 -23.26 -21.26
CA TYR A 193 -15.24 -23.65 -21.92
C TYR A 193 -14.97 -24.49 -23.15
N MET A 194 -14.06 -24.11 -24.03
CA MET A 194 -13.68 -24.88 -25.23
C MET A 194 -13.12 -26.25 -24.87
N LEU A 195 -12.24 -26.36 -23.88
CA LEU A 195 -11.72 -27.63 -23.39
C LEU A 195 -12.83 -28.51 -22.84
N SER A 196 -13.83 -27.94 -22.18
CA SER A 196 -14.98 -28.66 -21.63
C SER A 196 -15.93 -29.22 -22.72
N ARG A 197 -15.81 -28.77 -23.95
CA ARG A 197 -16.58 -29.24 -25.13
C ARG A 197 -15.76 -30.03 -26.15
N SER A 198 -14.55 -30.42 -25.77
CA SER A 198 -13.69 -31.23 -26.63
C SER A 198 -14.34 -32.55 -27.02
N ASP A 199 -14.13 -32.98 -28.29
CA ASP A 199 -14.63 -34.27 -28.80
C ASP A 199 -13.99 -35.49 -28.12
N LYS A 200 -12.82 -35.30 -27.49
CA LYS A 200 -12.13 -36.35 -26.73
C LYS A 200 -12.75 -36.46 -25.35
N LYS A 201 -13.53 -37.53 -25.12
CA LYS A 201 -14.28 -37.79 -23.85
C LYS A 201 -13.43 -37.63 -22.59
N VAL A 202 -12.18 -38.03 -22.60
CA VAL A 202 -11.28 -37.91 -21.44
C VAL A 202 -10.99 -36.42 -21.13
N ILE A 203 -10.61 -35.63 -22.16
CA ILE A 203 -10.35 -34.19 -22.00
C ILE A 203 -11.61 -33.48 -21.55
N GLN A 204 -12.74 -33.78 -22.15
CA GLN A 204 -14.03 -33.21 -21.81
C GLN A 204 -14.40 -33.45 -20.34
N THR A 205 -14.27 -34.70 -19.85
CA THR A 205 -14.64 -35.05 -18.47
C THR A 205 -13.73 -34.41 -17.44
N VAL A 206 -12.40 -34.44 -17.70
CA VAL A 206 -11.41 -33.84 -16.79
C VAL A 206 -11.56 -32.33 -16.73
N SER A 207 -11.66 -31.66 -17.90
CA SER A 207 -11.79 -30.19 -17.96
C SER A 207 -13.11 -29.70 -17.37
N LYS A 208 -14.22 -30.40 -17.56
CA LYS A 208 -15.49 -30.08 -16.86
C LYS A 208 -15.35 -30.19 -15.33
N GLY A 209 -14.67 -31.23 -14.86
CA GLY A 209 -14.41 -31.40 -13.43
C GLY A 209 -13.57 -30.26 -12.84
N ILE A 210 -12.45 -29.95 -13.47
CA ILE A 210 -11.55 -28.86 -13.07
C ILE A 210 -12.29 -27.51 -13.09
N ALA A 211 -12.96 -27.19 -14.20
CA ALA A 211 -13.67 -25.92 -14.34
C ALA A 211 -14.77 -25.75 -13.30
N LYS A 212 -15.51 -26.82 -12.99
CA LYS A 212 -16.57 -26.80 -11.97
C LYS A 212 -16.01 -26.58 -10.54
N VAL A 213 -14.90 -27.22 -10.20
CA VAL A 213 -14.22 -27.03 -8.91
C VAL A 213 -13.68 -25.60 -8.80
N TYR A 214 -12.97 -25.15 -9.84
CA TYR A 214 -12.42 -23.79 -9.93
C TYR A 214 -13.51 -22.74 -9.76
N SER A 215 -14.59 -22.81 -10.57
CA SER A 215 -15.69 -21.86 -10.50
C SER A 215 -16.34 -21.82 -9.10
N ARG A 216 -16.59 -22.99 -8.48
CA ARG A 216 -17.16 -23.05 -7.12
C ARG A 216 -16.27 -22.43 -6.05
N ILE A 217 -14.96 -22.68 -6.11
CA ILE A 217 -14.02 -22.08 -5.15
C ILE A 217 -14.00 -20.57 -5.31
N ILE A 218 -13.87 -20.08 -6.54
CA ILE A 218 -13.81 -18.65 -6.82
C ILE A 218 -15.13 -17.95 -6.48
N ALA A 219 -16.27 -18.50 -6.89
CA ALA A 219 -17.58 -17.90 -6.60
C ALA A 219 -17.94 -17.94 -5.10
N GLY A 220 -17.43 -18.92 -4.37
CA GLY A 220 -17.65 -19.04 -2.91
C GLY A 220 -16.71 -18.21 -2.06
N THR A 221 -15.69 -17.56 -2.65
CA THR A 221 -14.68 -16.82 -1.91
C THR A 221 -14.76 -15.32 -2.24
N PRO A 222 -14.92 -14.43 -1.24
CA PRO A 222 -14.85 -13.00 -1.47
C PRO A 222 -13.53 -12.61 -2.16
N ILE A 223 -13.60 -11.69 -3.15
CA ILE A 223 -12.44 -11.28 -3.95
C ILE A 223 -11.28 -10.77 -3.08
N VAL A 224 -11.59 -10.06 -2.00
CA VAL A 224 -10.58 -9.53 -1.07
C VAL A 224 -9.76 -10.66 -0.44
N VAL A 225 -10.42 -11.77 -0.08
CA VAL A 225 -9.74 -12.94 0.49
C VAL A 225 -8.82 -13.59 -0.54
N ILE A 226 -9.28 -13.70 -1.80
CA ILE A 226 -8.46 -14.23 -2.90
C ILE A 226 -7.21 -13.37 -3.08
N LEU A 227 -7.38 -12.04 -3.11
CA LEU A 227 -6.26 -11.10 -3.25
C LEU A 227 -5.28 -11.19 -2.07
N MET A 228 -5.78 -11.32 -0.84
CA MET A 228 -4.92 -11.49 0.34
C MET A 228 -4.13 -12.81 0.28
N ILE A 229 -4.77 -13.91 -0.09
CA ILE A 229 -4.08 -15.21 -0.25
C ILE A 229 -3.01 -15.11 -1.34
N LEU A 230 -3.35 -14.53 -2.49
CA LEU A 230 -2.37 -14.32 -3.57
C LEU A 230 -1.21 -13.46 -3.09
N PHE A 231 -1.48 -12.32 -2.47
CA PHE A 231 -0.47 -11.35 -2.11
C PHE A 231 0.45 -11.83 -0.97
N TYR A 232 -0.12 -12.37 0.11
CA TYR A 232 0.64 -12.72 1.31
C TYR A 232 1.11 -14.18 1.36
N VAL A 233 0.32 -15.11 0.79
CA VAL A 233 0.64 -16.54 0.89
C VAL A 233 1.36 -17.04 -0.36
N ILE A 234 0.78 -16.81 -1.56
CA ILE A 234 1.33 -17.38 -2.80
C ILE A 234 2.55 -16.57 -3.27
N PHE A 235 2.43 -15.25 -3.31
CA PHE A 235 3.49 -14.34 -3.76
C PHE A 235 4.28 -13.69 -2.60
N GLY A 236 4.01 -14.07 -1.35
CA GLY A 236 4.69 -13.52 -0.17
C GLY A 236 6.21 -13.60 -0.23
N ASN A 237 6.73 -14.70 -0.75
CA ASN A 237 8.18 -14.93 -0.88
C ASN A 237 8.82 -14.25 -2.12
N PHE A 238 8.01 -13.72 -3.03
CA PHE A 238 8.50 -13.01 -4.22
C PHE A 238 8.61 -11.52 -3.92
N ARG A 239 9.78 -11.11 -3.43
CA ARG A 239 10.04 -9.73 -2.96
C ARG A 239 9.77 -8.64 -4.00
N ASP A 240 9.84 -8.95 -5.29
CA ASP A 240 9.70 -7.98 -6.39
C ASP A 240 8.30 -7.97 -7.03
N MET A 241 7.36 -8.75 -6.49
CA MET A 241 6.01 -8.84 -7.07
C MET A 241 5.18 -7.59 -6.74
N SER A 242 4.85 -6.81 -7.77
CA SER A 242 3.98 -5.63 -7.63
C SER A 242 2.55 -6.02 -7.24
N GLY A 243 1.95 -5.26 -6.32
CA GLY A 243 0.53 -5.42 -5.95
C GLY A 243 -0.42 -5.29 -7.14
N VAL A 244 -0.08 -4.48 -8.15
CA VAL A 244 -0.85 -4.35 -9.40
C VAL A 244 -0.88 -5.66 -10.17
N VAL A 245 0.25 -6.35 -10.28
CA VAL A 245 0.32 -7.66 -10.96
C VAL A 245 -0.50 -8.71 -10.22
N VAL A 246 -0.41 -8.74 -8.89
CA VAL A 246 -1.22 -9.65 -8.06
C VAL A 246 -2.70 -9.36 -8.21
N ALA A 247 -3.10 -8.08 -8.27
CA ALA A 247 -4.48 -7.67 -8.52
C ALA A 247 -4.96 -8.15 -9.90
N ILE A 248 -4.17 -7.94 -10.96
CA ILE A 248 -4.49 -8.43 -12.32
C ILE A 248 -4.73 -9.95 -12.29
N ILE A 249 -3.85 -10.72 -11.65
CA ILE A 249 -4.00 -12.16 -11.54
C ILE A 249 -5.29 -12.54 -10.80
N GLY A 250 -5.55 -11.93 -9.64
CA GLY A 250 -6.74 -12.22 -8.82
C GLY A 250 -8.05 -11.91 -9.55
N PHE A 251 -8.12 -10.73 -10.17
CA PHE A 251 -9.30 -10.36 -10.97
C PHE A 251 -9.43 -11.19 -12.25
N THR A 252 -8.33 -11.58 -12.89
CA THR A 252 -8.34 -12.52 -14.03
C THR A 252 -8.96 -13.86 -13.64
N LEU A 253 -8.56 -14.43 -12.51
CA LEU A 253 -9.13 -15.67 -12.01
C LEU A 253 -10.62 -15.50 -11.72
N THR A 254 -11.03 -14.42 -11.07
CA THR A 254 -12.44 -14.20 -10.75
C THR A 254 -13.29 -14.02 -12.00
N PHE A 255 -12.83 -13.17 -12.92
CA PHE A 255 -13.56 -12.91 -14.17
C PHE A 255 -13.61 -14.14 -15.08
N GLY A 256 -12.51 -14.92 -15.14
CA GLY A 256 -12.47 -16.17 -15.90
C GLY A 256 -13.49 -17.21 -15.43
N ALA A 257 -13.68 -17.34 -14.12
CA ALA A 257 -14.71 -18.20 -13.54
C ALA A 257 -16.12 -17.75 -13.95
N PHE A 258 -16.38 -16.45 -13.88
CA PHE A 258 -17.65 -15.85 -14.28
C PHE A 258 -17.95 -16.08 -15.79
N VAL A 259 -16.98 -15.85 -16.66
CA VAL A 259 -17.13 -16.08 -18.12
C VAL A 259 -17.39 -17.55 -18.43
N TYR A 260 -16.67 -18.47 -17.77
CA TYR A 260 -16.90 -19.92 -17.93
C TYR A 260 -18.33 -20.30 -17.54
N ASP A 261 -18.80 -19.88 -16.38
CA ASP A 261 -20.15 -20.21 -15.89
C ASP A 261 -21.24 -19.66 -16.81
N HIS A 262 -21.08 -18.43 -17.29
CA HIS A 262 -22.04 -17.81 -18.23
C HIS A 262 -22.12 -18.56 -19.55
N LEU A 263 -20.97 -18.94 -20.14
CA LEU A 263 -20.93 -19.73 -21.36
C LEU A 263 -21.47 -21.15 -21.15
N ALA A 264 -21.19 -21.76 -20.01
CA ALA A 264 -21.68 -23.11 -19.69
C ALA A 264 -23.20 -23.17 -19.50
N VAL A 265 -23.82 -22.10 -18.99
CA VAL A 265 -25.28 -22.00 -18.82
C VAL A 265 -25.99 -21.58 -20.08
N SER A 266 -25.41 -20.69 -20.89
CA SER A 266 -26.07 -20.14 -22.09
C SER A 266 -26.21 -21.13 -23.27
N VAL A 267 -25.49 -22.25 -23.25
CA VAL A 267 -25.41 -23.21 -24.37
C VAL A 267 -25.97 -24.60 -23.99
N ASN A 268 -26.50 -24.77 -22.77
CA ASN A 268 -27.31 -25.92 -22.38
C ASN A 268 -28.78 -25.59 -22.53
#